data_9ec2f561522929f7e90cf32db23e590e
#
_entry.id   9ec2f561522929f7e90cf32db23e590e
#
_cell.length_a   1.000
_cell.length_b   1.000
_cell.length_c   1.000
_cell.angle_alpha   90.00
_cell.angle_beta   90.00
_cell.angle_gamma   90.00
#
_symmetry.space_group_name_H-M   'P 1'
#
loop_
_entity.id
_entity.type
_entity.pdbx_description
1 polymer ?
#
loop_
_entity_poly.entity_id
_entity_poly.type
_entity_poly.pdbx_seq_one_letter_code
_entity_poly.pdbx_strand_id
1 'polypeptide(L)'
;MASKLTADEITGKLLQGSFSRSGPSVDRLPDPIADTPMVLTLDELSAYEHNPRTVTNIKYQEIKDSIRVRGLDQPPQVTRRPGEKKFIIRNGGNTRLSILRELYKETGDERFYRISVLFRPWDGERGEIIALTGHLAENDLRGNLMFIERAVGIENARAIYEQETGEPISQRELARRLKADGYPVSHSHISRMQETIRCLLPVIPAALYSGLGKHQVERLLALRKAAAQTWHTHTEGKPNVTDFEVLFQDVLS
;
A
#
# COMPACT_ATOMS: atom_id res chain seq x y z
N MET A 1 -15.03 -57.35 33.42
CA MET A 1 -14.14 -57.88 32.35
C MET A 1 -14.34 -57.03 31.09
N ALA A 2 -13.38 -56.23 30.72
CA ALA A 2 -13.48 -55.44 29.48
C ALA A 2 -13.13 -56.36 28.30
N SER A 3 -14.11 -56.54 27.38
CA SER A 3 -13.95 -57.31 26.15
C SER A 3 -12.90 -56.62 25.27
N LYS A 4 -11.79 -57.31 24.93
CA LYS A 4 -10.82 -56.83 23.95
C LYS A 4 -11.45 -56.93 22.56
N LEU A 5 -11.60 -55.77 21.90
CA LEU A 5 -12.02 -55.69 20.50
C LEU A 5 -11.01 -56.46 19.61
N THR A 6 -11.54 -57.23 18.68
CA THR A 6 -10.68 -57.93 17.68
C THR A 6 -10.15 -56.96 16.63
N ALA A 7 -9.07 -57.30 15.96
CA ALA A 7 -8.45 -56.46 14.91
C ALA A 7 -9.45 -56.11 13.78
N ASP A 8 -10.35 -57.03 13.45
CA ASP A 8 -11.39 -56.81 12.43
C ASP A 8 -12.48 -55.80 12.88
N GLU A 9 -12.85 -55.81 14.16
CA GLU A 9 -13.81 -54.84 14.75
C GLU A 9 -13.16 -53.44 14.82
N ILE A 10 -11.86 -53.34 15.08
CA ILE A 10 -11.13 -52.07 15.07
C ILE A 10 -11.04 -51.53 13.64
N THR A 11 -10.71 -52.41 12.67
CA THR A 11 -10.63 -52.05 11.26
C THR A 11 -12.00 -51.65 10.72
N GLY A 12 -13.08 -52.35 11.08
CA GLY A 12 -14.45 -52.03 10.71
C GLY A 12 -14.89 -50.67 11.25
N LYS A 13 -14.55 -50.34 12.50
CA LYS A 13 -14.82 -49.04 13.10
C LYS A 13 -14.01 -47.89 12.47
N LEU A 14 -12.78 -48.14 12.06
CA LEU A 14 -11.93 -47.20 11.34
C LEU A 14 -12.44 -46.96 9.90
N LEU A 15 -12.91 -48.00 9.21
CA LEU A 15 -13.46 -47.93 7.87
C LEU A 15 -14.86 -47.33 7.82
N GLN A 16 -15.69 -47.52 8.87
CA GLN A 16 -17.01 -46.91 8.99
C GLN A 16 -16.95 -45.39 9.29
N GLY A 17 -15.72 -44.83 9.43
CA GLY A 17 -15.49 -43.42 9.33
C GLY A 17 -16.40 -42.55 10.19
N SER A 18 -16.63 -42.95 11.47
CA SER A 18 -17.25 -42.06 12.43
C SER A 18 -16.25 -40.99 12.90
N PHE A 19 -15.55 -40.37 11.99
CA PHE A 19 -15.21 -38.97 12.17
C PHE A 19 -16.50 -38.19 11.99
N SER A 20 -17.41 -38.31 12.99
CA SER A 20 -18.56 -37.45 13.07
C SER A 20 -18.01 -36.01 13.03
N ARG A 21 -18.36 -35.27 12.00
CA ARG A 21 -18.13 -33.84 11.86
C ARG A 21 -19.01 -33.08 12.89
N SER A 22 -18.92 -33.43 14.16
CA SER A 22 -19.66 -32.80 15.26
C SER A 22 -18.81 -31.78 16.02
N GLY A 23 -17.68 -31.37 15.45
CA GLY A 23 -17.01 -30.14 15.86
C GLY A 23 -17.65 -28.93 15.20
N PRO A 24 -17.55 -27.72 15.78
CA PRO A 24 -17.91 -26.51 15.07
C PRO A 24 -17.22 -26.52 13.72
N SER A 25 -17.94 -26.20 12.64
CA SER A 25 -17.38 -26.13 11.29
C SER A 25 -16.20 -25.19 11.35
N VAL A 26 -14.99 -25.72 11.20
CA VAL A 26 -13.80 -24.89 11.06
C VAL A 26 -13.89 -24.33 9.64
N ASP A 27 -14.65 -23.26 9.45
CA ASP A 27 -14.85 -22.63 8.16
C ASP A 27 -13.51 -22.15 7.55
N ARG A 28 -12.47 -22.00 8.38
CA ARG A 28 -11.10 -21.72 7.96
C ARG A 28 -10.08 -22.19 8.98
N LEU A 29 -8.96 -22.70 8.50
CA LEU A 29 -7.77 -22.86 9.34
C LEU A 29 -7.28 -21.46 9.77
N PRO A 30 -6.76 -21.33 11.01
CA PRO A 30 -6.13 -20.08 11.45
C PRO A 30 -4.96 -19.74 10.53
N ASP A 31 -4.65 -18.44 10.43
CA ASP A 31 -3.48 -18.00 9.68
C ASP A 31 -2.19 -18.59 10.26
N PRO A 32 -1.20 -18.89 9.42
CA PRO A 32 0.11 -19.28 9.89
C PRO A 32 0.71 -18.23 10.83
N ILE A 33 1.39 -18.69 11.88
CA ILE A 33 2.05 -17.82 12.86
C ILE A 33 3.46 -17.38 12.44
N ALA A 34 3.96 -17.90 11.32
CA ALA A 34 5.29 -17.61 10.77
C ALA A 34 5.19 -17.41 9.26
N ASP A 35 6.26 -16.88 8.68
CA ASP A 35 6.40 -16.72 7.22
C ASP A 35 6.21 -18.08 6.54
N THR A 36 5.17 -18.19 5.72
CA THR A 36 4.76 -19.48 5.15
C THR A 36 4.47 -19.35 3.65
N PRO A 37 5.13 -20.13 2.78
CA PRO A 37 4.72 -20.27 1.39
C PRO A 37 3.32 -20.87 1.29
N MET A 38 2.45 -20.27 0.50
CA MET A 38 1.06 -20.69 0.29
C MET A 38 0.70 -20.62 -1.19
N VAL A 39 -0.33 -21.37 -1.58
CA VAL A 39 -0.98 -21.21 -2.89
C VAL A 39 -2.35 -20.60 -2.65
N LEU A 40 -2.59 -19.46 -3.24
CA LEU A 40 -3.85 -18.72 -3.15
C LEU A 40 -4.46 -18.51 -4.54
N THR A 41 -5.78 -18.39 -4.56
CA THR A 41 -6.51 -17.97 -5.76
C THR A 41 -6.57 -16.45 -5.87
N LEU A 42 -6.79 -15.93 -7.08
CA LEU A 42 -6.95 -14.49 -7.29
C LEU A 42 -8.14 -13.90 -6.52
N ASP A 43 -9.16 -14.73 -6.22
CA ASP A 43 -10.35 -14.28 -5.47
C ASP A 43 -10.07 -14.10 -3.98
N GLU A 44 -9.08 -14.82 -3.45
CA GLU A 44 -8.63 -14.68 -2.06
C GLU A 44 -7.69 -13.47 -1.87
N LEU A 45 -7.23 -12.86 -2.97
CA LEU A 45 -6.28 -11.75 -2.93
C LEU A 45 -6.98 -10.41 -3.14
N SER A 46 -6.46 -9.39 -2.49
CA SER A 46 -6.79 -7.98 -2.70
C SER A 46 -5.53 -7.15 -2.89
N ALA A 47 -5.62 -6.13 -3.73
CA ALA A 47 -4.58 -5.12 -3.79
C ALA A 47 -4.56 -4.34 -2.47
N TYR A 48 -3.38 -3.85 -2.08
CA TYR A 48 -3.27 -2.91 -0.95
C TYR A 48 -3.79 -1.55 -1.39
N GLU A 49 -4.85 -1.07 -0.74
CA GLU A 49 -5.58 0.14 -1.13
C GLU A 49 -4.80 1.44 -0.89
N HIS A 50 -3.96 1.49 0.16
CA HIS A 50 -3.11 2.64 0.45
C HIS A 50 -1.77 2.61 -0.29
N ASN A 51 -1.68 1.84 -1.38
CA ASN A 51 -0.48 1.86 -2.23
C ASN A 51 -0.22 3.29 -2.71
N PRO A 52 0.95 3.88 -2.40
CA PRO A 52 1.25 5.26 -2.80
C PRO A 52 1.26 5.47 -4.30
N ARG A 53 1.51 4.41 -5.07
CA ARG A 53 1.50 4.49 -6.53
C ARG A 53 0.09 4.47 -7.08
N THR A 54 -0.30 5.58 -7.71
CA THR A 54 -1.62 5.78 -8.32
C THR A 54 -1.61 5.61 -9.84
N VAL A 55 -0.45 5.84 -10.47
CA VAL A 55 -0.29 5.77 -11.93
C VAL A 55 0.14 4.37 -12.37
N THR A 56 -0.41 3.93 -13.50
CA THR A 56 -0.03 2.67 -14.12
C THR A 56 1.47 2.59 -14.37
N ASN A 57 2.05 1.41 -14.14
CA ASN A 57 3.48 1.20 -14.37
C ASN A 57 3.83 1.40 -15.85
N ILE A 58 4.80 2.25 -16.15
CA ILE A 58 5.30 2.47 -17.52
C ILE A 58 5.69 1.14 -18.19
N LYS A 59 6.22 0.20 -17.41
CA LYS A 59 6.60 -1.14 -17.87
C LYS A 59 5.49 -2.18 -17.73
N TYR A 60 4.21 -1.74 -17.62
CA TYR A 60 3.10 -2.67 -17.41
C TYR A 60 3.05 -3.76 -18.47
N GLN A 61 3.15 -3.38 -19.74
CA GLN A 61 3.08 -4.32 -20.86
C GLN A 61 4.29 -5.27 -20.89
N GLU A 62 5.50 -4.77 -20.66
CA GLU A 62 6.71 -5.60 -20.58
C GLU A 62 6.60 -6.65 -19.47
N ILE A 63 6.10 -6.24 -18.30
CA ILE A 63 5.87 -7.15 -17.16
C ILE A 63 4.79 -8.17 -17.51
N LYS A 64 3.71 -7.76 -18.17
CA LYS A 64 2.62 -8.64 -18.60
C LYS A 64 3.10 -9.70 -19.57
N ASP A 65 3.87 -9.32 -20.57
CA ASP A 65 4.43 -10.24 -21.56
C ASP A 65 5.43 -11.21 -20.93
N SER A 66 6.23 -10.74 -20.00
CA SER A 66 7.12 -11.59 -19.22
C SER A 66 6.35 -12.63 -18.38
N ILE A 67 5.31 -12.21 -17.65
CA ILE A 67 4.48 -13.11 -16.84
C ILE A 67 3.72 -14.10 -17.74
N ARG A 68 3.24 -13.66 -18.90
CA ARG A 68 2.55 -14.54 -19.86
C ARG A 68 3.43 -15.71 -20.31
N VAL A 69 4.70 -15.45 -20.58
CA VAL A 69 5.64 -16.46 -21.08
C VAL A 69 6.21 -17.31 -19.97
N ARG A 70 6.74 -16.70 -18.93
CA ARG A 70 7.51 -17.37 -17.87
C ARG A 70 6.73 -17.68 -16.61
N GLY A 71 5.53 -17.11 -16.46
CA GLY A 71 4.81 -17.16 -15.19
C GLY A 71 5.33 -16.12 -14.20
N LEU A 72 5.00 -16.32 -12.94
CA LEU A 72 5.36 -15.42 -11.85
C LEU A 72 6.67 -15.86 -11.19
N ASP A 73 7.80 -15.27 -11.58
CA ASP A 73 9.14 -15.63 -11.07
C ASP A 73 9.32 -15.32 -9.56
N GLN A 74 8.66 -14.24 -9.09
CA GLN A 74 8.77 -13.80 -7.70
C GLN A 74 7.40 -13.82 -7.03
N PRO A 75 7.17 -14.75 -6.09
CA PRO A 75 5.94 -14.79 -5.31
C PRO A 75 5.69 -13.46 -4.59
N PRO A 76 4.49 -12.84 -4.70
CA PRO A 76 4.17 -11.66 -3.93
C PRO A 76 4.09 -12.00 -2.45
N GLN A 77 4.49 -11.05 -1.61
CA GLN A 77 4.26 -11.15 -0.18
C GLN A 77 2.84 -10.71 0.14
N VAL A 78 2.16 -11.50 0.96
CA VAL A 78 0.79 -11.23 1.36
C VAL A 78 0.65 -11.29 2.87
N THR A 79 -0.33 -10.60 3.39
CA THR A 79 -0.74 -10.67 4.79
C THR A 79 -2.25 -10.63 4.88
N ARG A 80 -2.83 -10.86 6.04
CA ARG A 80 -4.27 -10.73 6.26
C ARG A 80 -4.53 -9.92 7.52
N ARG A 81 -5.36 -8.87 7.39
CA ARG A 81 -5.82 -8.10 8.54
C ARG A 81 -6.71 -8.98 9.44
N PRO A 82 -6.65 -8.79 10.76
CA PRO A 82 -7.55 -9.50 11.67
C PRO A 82 -9.02 -9.30 11.29
N GLY A 83 -9.76 -10.40 11.18
CA GLY A 83 -11.18 -10.37 10.80
C GLY A 83 -11.47 -10.25 9.30
N GLU A 84 -10.50 -9.95 8.47
CA GLU A 84 -10.69 -9.84 7.03
C GLU A 84 -10.71 -11.21 6.34
N LYS A 85 -11.47 -11.28 5.22
CA LYS A 85 -11.59 -12.52 4.44
C LYS A 85 -10.46 -12.69 3.43
N LYS A 86 -9.97 -11.58 2.87
CA LYS A 86 -8.97 -11.58 1.79
C LYS A 86 -7.58 -11.29 2.33
N PHE A 87 -6.61 -11.86 1.65
CA PHE A 87 -5.21 -11.50 1.84
C PHE A 87 -4.90 -10.24 1.02
N ILE A 88 -4.16 -9.31 1.58
CA ILE A 88 -3.70 -8.10 0.91
C ILE A 88 -2.22 -8.25 0.52
N ILE A 89 -1.85 -7.61 -0.58
CA ILE A 89 -0.44 -7.47 -0.96
C ILE A 89 0.28 -6.62 0.09
N ARG A 90 1.37 -7.14 0.65
CA ARG A 90 2.07 -6.47 1.77
C ARG A 90 3.16 -5.50 1.32
N ASN A 91 4.03 -5.90 0.39
CA ASN A 91 5.18 -5.10 -0.04
C ASN A 91 5.26 -5.15 -1.55
N GLY A 92 4.63 -4.22 -2.25
CA GLY A 92 4.60 -4.21 -3.72
C GLY A 92 4.02 -5.49 -4.36
N GLY A 93 3.59 -5.38 -5.59
CA GLY A 93 2.96 -6.50 -6.30
C GLY A 93 1.53 -6.22 -6.75
N ASN A 94 0.95 -5.07 -6.42
CA ASN A 94 -0.37 -4.68 -6.92
C ASN A 94 -0.43 -4.72 -8.46
N THR A 95 0.63 -4.26 -9.14
CA THR A 95 0.76 -4.34 -10.61
C THR A 95 0.73 -5.79 -11.09
N ARG A 96 1.49 -6.68 -10.43
CA ARG A 96 1.52 -8.11 -10.77
C ARG A 96 0.16 -8.77 -10.55
N LEU A 97 -0.53 -8.44 -9.46
CA LEU A 97 -1.88 -8.92 -9.21
C LEU A 97 -2.88 -8.48 -10.28
N SER A 98 -2.81 -7.21 -10.72
CA SER A 98 -3.64 -6.69 -11.82
C SER A 98 -3.36 -7.43 -13.13
N ILE A 99 -2.09 -7.64 -13.44
CA ILE A 99 -1.64 -8.39 -14.63
C ILE A 99 -2.15 -9.83 -14.60
N LEU A 100 -2.03 -10.52 -13.48
CA LEU A 100 -2.51 -11.91 -13.35
C LEU A 100 -4.02 -12.01 -13.56
N ARG A 101 -4.80 -11.07 -13.03
CA ARG A 101 -6.25 -11.01 -13.25
C ARG A 101 -6.61 -10.79 -14.71
N GLU A 102 -5.86 -9.92 -15.37
CA GLU A 102 -6.05 -9.66 -16.80
C GLU A 102 -5.68 -10.89 -17.65
N LEU A 103 -4.52 -11.51 -17.39
CA LEU A 103 -4.10 -12.73 -18.09
C LEU A 103 -5.06 -13.90 -17.88
N TYR A 104 -5.56 -14.10 -16.67
CA TYR A 104 -6.57 -15.12 -16.41
C TYR A 104 -7.86 -14.85 -17.17
N LYS A 105 -8.32 -13.59 -17.19
CA LYS A 105 -9.51 -13.19 -17.96
C LYS A 105 -9.33 -13.41 -19.46
N GLU A 106 -8.13 -13.20 -20.00
CA GLU A 106 -7.83 -13.37 -21.42
C GLU A 106 -7.68 -14.84 -21.83
N THR A 107 -7.12 -15.66 -20.97
CA THR A 107 -6.66 -17.02 -21.35
C THR A 107 -7.44 -18.15 -20.70
N GLY A 108 -8.05 -17.92 -19.53
CA GLY A 108 -8.65 -18.97 -18.69
C GLY A 108 -7.62 -19.93 -18.08
N ASP A 109 -6.32 -19.63 -18.17
CA ASP A 109 -5.25 -20.53 -17.74
C ASP A 109 -5.10 -20.48 -16.21
N GLU A 110 -5.30 -21.63 -15.55
CA GLU A 110 -5.24 -21.82 -14.11
C GLU A 110 -3.88 -21.42 -13.48
N ARG A 111 -2.79 -21.44 -14.24
CA ARG A 111 -1.48 -20.98 -13.75
C ARG A 111 -1.47 -19.49 -13.37
N PHE A 112 -2.39 -18.68 -13.92
CA PHE A 112 -2.56 -17.28 -13.55
C PHE A 112 -3.59 -17.08 -12.43
N TYR A 113 -4.44 -18.09 -12.16
CA TYR A 113 -5.47 -18.03 -11.14
C TYR A 113 -4.98 -18.52 -9.78
N ARG A 114 -4.23 -19.64 -9.77
CA ARG A 114 -3.63 -20.23 -8.56
C ARG A 114 -2.16 -19.85 -8.51
N ILE A 115 -1.80 -18.95 -7.61
CA ILE A 115 -0.44 -18.41 -7.54
C ILE A 115 0.23 -18.75 -6.22
N SER A 116 1.53 -18.99 -6.28
CA SER A 116 2.37 -19.10 -5.09
C SER A 116 2.58 -17.71 -4.50
N VAL A 117 2.44 -17.60 -3.18
CA VAL A 117 2.64 -16.37 -2.40
C VAL A 117 3.47 -16.69 -1.16
N LEU A 118 4.12 -15.69 -0.60
CA LEU A 118 4.72 -15.78 0.74
C LEU A 118 3.81 -15.04 1.73
N PHE A 119 3.11 -15.81 2.55
CA PHE A 119 2.34 -15.24 3.65
C PHE A 119 3.28 -14.74 4.75
N ARG A 120 2.99 -13.56 5.26
CA ARG A 120 3.61 -12.98 6.45
C ARG A 120 2.53 -12.61 7.46
N PRO A 121 2.67 -13.03 8.72
CA PRO A 121 1.70 -12.72 9.77
C PRO A 121 1.46 -11.21 9.88
N TRP A 122 0.25 -10.85 10.22
CA TRP A 122 -0.08 -9.47 10.56
C TRP A 122 0.56 -9.08 11.89
N ASP A 123 1.18 -7.92 11.95
CA ASP A 123 1.89 -7.44 13.13
C ASP A 123 0.97 -6.57 14.01
N GLY A 124 0.04 -7.21 14.68
CA GLY A 124 -0.84 -6.57 15.66
C GLY A 124 -1.35 -5.18 15.22
N GLU A 125 -1.15 -4.18 16.05
CA GLU A 125 -1.56 -2.79 15.78
C GLU A 125 -0.70 -2.11 14.71
N ARG A 126 0.52 -2.62 14.47
CA ARG A 126 1.48 -2.02 13.54
C ARG A 126 1.39 -2.54 12.11
N GLY A 127 0.54 -3.51 11.84
CA GLY A 127 0.43 -4.15 10.54
C GLY A 127 0.19 -3.18 9.38
N GLU A 128 -0.62 -2.16 9.60
CA GLU A 128 -0.96 -1.16 8.58
C GLU A 128 0.25 -0.27 8.20
N ILE A 129 0.97 0.24 9.19
CA ILE A 129 2.14 1.07 8.92
C ILE A 129 3.29 0.26 8.29
N ILE A 130 3.46 -1.00 8.69
CA ILE A 130 4.45 -1.90 8.09
C ILE A 130 4.10 -2.18 6.61
N ALA A 131 2.83 -2.38 6.28
CA ALA A 131 2.40 -2.56 4.90
C ALA A 131 2.66 -1.29 4.08
N LEU A 132 2.26 -0.12 4.56
CA LEU A 132 2.44 1.15 3.86
C LEU A 132 3.91 1.50 3.66
N THR A 133 4.74 1.41 4.71
CA THR A 133 6.18 1.70 4.61
C THR A 133 6.90 0.70 3.71
N GLY A 134 6.47 -0.57 3.70
CA GLY A 134 6.94 -1.58 2.78
C GLY A 134 6.64 -1.23 1.32
N HIS A 135 5.44 -0.76 1.01
CA HIS A 135 5.08 -0.29 -0.33
C HIS A 135 5.86 0.97 -0.74
N LEU A 136 6.04 1.92 0.18
CA LEU A 136 6.85 3.12 -0.05
C LEU A 136 8.30 2.74 -0.38
N ALA A 137 8.92 1.92 0.46
CA ALA A 137 10.32 1.52 0.31
C ALA A 137 10.55 0.75 -1.00
N GLU A 138 9.70 -0.22 -1.33
CA GLU A 138 9.86 -0.99 -2.56
C GLU A 138 9.68 -0.15 -3.83
N ASN A 139 8.65 0.68 -3.87
CA ASN A 139 8.42 1.55 -5.03
C ASN A 139 9.53 2.59 -5.20
N ASP A 140 10.06 3.13 -4.10
CA ASP A 140 11.14 4.11 -4.11
C ASP A 140 12.47 3.50 -4.57
N LEU A 141 12.82 2.31 -4.07
CA LEU A 141 14.01 1.56 -4.50
C LEU A 141 13.98 1.23 -5.99
N ARG A 142 12.80 1.03 -6.56
CA ARG A 142 12.63 0.78 -8.00
C ARG A 142 12.56 2.07 -8.83
N GLY A 143 12.65 3.25 -8.20
CA GLY A 143 12.53 4.55 -8.87
C GLY A 143 11.16 4.81 -9.51
N ASN A 144 10.10 4.16 -9.01
CA ASN A 144 8.78 4.16 -9.62
C ASN A 144 7.78 5.14 -8.97
N LEU A 145 8.18 5.87 -7.92
CA LEU A 145 7.32 6.87 -7.27
C LEU A 145 7.60 8.26 -7.81
N MET A 146 6.55 8.94 -8.22
CA MET A 146 6.59 10.38 -8.45
C MET A 146 6.74 11.12 -7.13
N PHE A 147 7.23 12.37 -7.19
CA PHE A 147 7.37 13.20 -5.99
C PHE A 147 6.05 13.34 -5.22
N ILE A 148 4.94 13.58 -5.95
CA ILE A 148 3.62 13.74 -5.35
C ILE A 148 3.07 12.44 -4.74
N GLU A 149 3.26 11.31 -5.39
CA GLU A 149 2.85 10.00 -4.87
C GLU A 149 3.59 9.68 -3.56
N ARG A 150 4.88 9.97 -3.52
CA ARG A 150 5.70 9.85 -2.30
C ARG A 150 5.20 10.78 -1.20
N ALA A 151 4.87 12.03 -1.54
CA ALA A 151 4.36 13.01 -0.60
C ALA A 151 3.04 12.55 0.03
N VAL A 152 2.09 12.11 -0.78
CA VAL A 152 0.78 11.59 -0.32
C VAL A 152 0.98 10.32 0.53
N GLY A 153 1.85 9.41 0.11
CA GLY A 153 2.13 8.20 0.89
C GLY A 153 2.72 8.50 2.28
N ILE A 154 3.59 9.50 2.39
CA ILE A 154 4.14 9.95 3.69
C ILE A 154 3.07 10.60 4.56
N GLU A 155 2.14 11.35 3.97
CA GLU A 155 1.03 11.96 4.72
C GLU A 155 0.04 10.88 5.21
N ASN A 156 -0.22 9.85 4.42
CA ASN A 156 -0.99 8.69 4.86
C ASN A 156 -0.29 7.97 6.04
N ALA A 157 1.04 7.82 5.99
CA ALA A 157 1.79 7.27 7.11
C ALA A 157 1.67 8.14 8.38
N ARG A 158 1.67 9.47 8.22
CA ARG A 158 1.41 10.39 9.34
C ARG A 158 0.05 10.10 9.97
N ALA A 159 -1.02 10.03 9.16
CA ALA A 159 -2.37 9.78 9.65
C ALA A 159 -2.46 8.47 10.44
N ILE A 160 -1.79 7.40 9.97
CA ILE A 160 -1.73 6.12 10.71
C ILE A 160 -1.03 6.28 12.06
N TYR A 161 0.14 6.95 12.10
CA TYR A 161 0.85 7.18 13.36
C TYR A 161 0.06 8.05 14.34
N GLU A 162 -0.65 9.07 13.85
CA GLU A 162 -1.51 9.93 14.68
C GLU A 162 -2.72 9.15 15.22
N GLN A 163 -3.26 8.23 14.43
CA GLN A 163 -4.32 7.34 14.90
C GLN A 163 -3.81 6.38 15.99
N GLU A 164 -2.59 5.84 15.84
CA GLU A 164 -1.97 4.97 16.85
C GLU A 164 -1.72 5.69 18.19
N THR A 165 -1.32 6.96 18.13
CA THR A 165 -0.95 7.73 19.34
C THR A 165 -2.09 8.55 19.92
N GLY A 166 -3.13 8.82 19.15
CA GLY A 166 -4.21 9.75 19.49
C GLY A 166 -3.80 11.23 19.50
N GLU A 167 -2.58 11.56 19.07
CA GLU A 167 -2.04 12.92 19.10
C GLU A 167 -1.36 13.30 17.77
N PRO A 168 -1.41 14.60 17.38
CA PRO A 168 -0.68 15.09 16.22
C PRO A 168 0.83 14.92 16.39
N ILE A 169 1.52 14.47 15.33
CA ILE A 169 2.97 14.30 15.36
C ILE A 169 3.71 15.37 14.55
N SER A 170 4.86 15.81 15.07
CA SER A 170 5.72 16.76 14.39
C SER A 170 6.42 16.13 13.19
N GLN A 171 6.90 16.96 12.24
CA GLN A 171 7.67 16.47 11.08
C GLN A 171 8.97 15.74 11.50
N ARG A 172 9.58 16.13 12.61
CA ARG A 172 10.78 15.45 13.15
C ARG A 172 10.43 14.08 13.71
N GLU A 173 9.31 13.99 14.42
CA GLU A 173 8.82 12.72 14.95
C GLU A 173 8.39 11.77 13.81
N LEU A 174 7.70 12.29 12.78
CA LEU A 174 7.37 11.52 11.59
C LEU A 174 8.63 10.97 10.91
N ALA A 175 9.65 11.81 10.72
CA ALA A 175 10.93 11.38 10.15
C ALA A 175 11.61 10.27 10.99
N ARG A 176 11.56 10.40 12.31
CA ARG A 176 12.11 9.40 13.26
C ARG A 176 11.38 8.06 13.14
N ARG A 177 10.04 8.07 13.12
CA ARG A 177 9.21 6.86 13.00
C ARG A 177 9.38 6.17 11.67
N LEU A 178 9.29 6.91 10.57
CA LEU A 178 9.52 6.37 9.22
C LEU A 178 10.90 5.71 9.10
N LYS A 179 11.94 6.33 9.68
CA LYS A 179 13.28 5.72 9.72
C LYS A 179 13.31 4.42 10.52
N ALA A 180 12.64 4.37 11.67
CA ALA A 180 12.54 3.16 12.50
C ALA A 180 11.80 2.03 11.76
N ASP A 181 10.84 2.37 10.90
CA ASP A 181 10.07 1.42 10.08
C ASP A 181 10.71 1.13 8.71
N GLY A 182 12.00 1.48 8.55
CA GLY A 182 12.77 1.12 7.36
C GLY A 182 12.61 2.06 6.16
N TYR A 183 11.94 3.20 6.33
CA TYR A 183 11.77 4.21 5.28
C TYR A 183 12.35 5.57 5.68
N PRO A 184 13.68 5.78 5.60
CA PRO A 184 14.33 7.01 6.06
C PRO A 184 14.03 8.20 5.13
N VAL A 185 13.41 9.24 5.69
CA VAL A 185 13.15 10.53 5.01
C VAL A 185 13.52 11.66 5.96
N SER A 186 14.21 12.69 5.45
CA SER A 186 14.55 13.85 6.28
C SER A 186 13.34 14.74 6.56
N HIS A 187 13.30 15.37 7.73
CA HIS A 187 12.21 16.29 8.11
C HIS A 187 12.07 17.47 7.14
N SER A 188 13.18 17.97 6.57
CA SER A 188 13.14 19.03 5.57
C SER A 188 12.48 18.58 4.25
N HIS A 189 12.64 17.31 3.89
CA HIS A 189 11.97 16.73 2.73
C HIS A 189 10.47 16.56 2.99
N ILE A 190 10.11 16.08 4.18
CA ILE A 190 8.72 15.98 4.63
C ILE A 190 8.04 17.36 4.61
N SER A 191 8.71 18.40 5.10
CA SER A 191 8.18 19.77 5.09
C SER A 191 7.81 20.25 3.69
N ARG A 192 8.70 20.02 2.69
CA ARG A 192 8.44 20.38 1.29
C ARG A 192 7.29 19.57 0.69
N MET A 193 7.22 18.28 1.00
CA MET A 193 6.13 17.41 0.55
C MET A 193 4.79 17.89 1.08
N GLN A 194 4.71 18.26 2.35
CA GLN A 194 3.50 18.80 2.95
C GLN A 194 3.10 20.15 2.36
N GLU A 195 4.06 21.03 2.12
CA GLU A 195 3.80 22.30 1.46
C GLU A 195 3.29 22.09 0.02
N THR A 196 3.82 21.08 -0.69
CA THR A 196 3.33 20.69 -2.02
C THR A 196 1.89 20.21 -1.98
N ILE A 197 1.55 19.34 -1.04
CA ILE A 197 0.17 18.84 -0.87
C ILE A 197 -0.77 19.99 -0.54
N ARG A 198 -0.37 20.89 0.35
CA ARG A 198 -1.21 22.02 0.79
C ARG A 198 -1.41 23.05 -0.29
N CYS A 199 -0.35 23.44 -1.03
CA CYS A 199 -0.34 24.63 -1.87
C CYS A 199 -0.42 24.32 -3.37
N LEU A 200 0.11 23.20 -3.83
CA LEU A 200 0.20 22.90 -5.27
C LEU A 200 -0.77 21.80 -5.71
N LEU A 201 -1.00 20.79 -4.87
CA LEU A 201 -1.87 19.68 -5.24
C LEU A 201 -3.32 20.09 -5.56
N PRO A 202 -3.95 21.04 -4.82
CA PRO A 202 -5.30 21.51 -5.15
C PRO A 202 -5.39 22.25 -6.48
N VAL A 203 -4.27 22.82 -6.95
CA VAL A 203 -4.25 23.77 -8.08
C VAL A 203 -3.74 23.11 -9.37
N ILE A 204 -2.65 22.36 -9.29
CA ILE A 204 -1.99 21.74 -10.46
C ILE A 204 -1.84 20.22 -10.33
N PRO A 205 -2.90 19.45 -9.96
CA PRO A 205 -2.78 18.02 -9.76
C PRO A 205 -2.29 17.29 -11.02
N ALA A 206 -2.81 17.65 -12.20
CA ALA A 206 -2.42 17.04 -13.46
C ALA A 206 -0.90 17.20 -13.73
N ALA A 207 -0.34 18.37 -13.50
CA ALA A 207 1.09 18.63 -13.67
C ALA A 207 1.94 17.83 -12.66
N LEU A 208 1.52 17.75 -11.40
CA LEU A 208 2.21 16.97 -10.38
C LEU A 208 2.22 15.48 -10.71
N TYR A 209 1.10 14.92 -11.14
CA TYR A 209 0.98 13.51 -11.53
C TYR A 209 1.51 13.21 -12.93
N SER A 210 1.85 14.22 -13.74
CA SER A 210 2.60 14.03 -14.99
C SER A 210 4.11 13.92 -14.79
N GLY A 211 4.60 14.06 -13.55
CA GLY A 211 5.99 13.78 -13.21
C GLY A 211 6.83 14.99 -12.83
N LEU A 212 6.24 16.07 -12.33
CA LEU A 212 7.02 17.16 -11.75
C LEU A 212 7.91 16.64 -10.62
N GLY A 213 9.22 16.74 -10.84
CA GLY A 213 10.23 16.28 -9.89
C GLY A 213 10.50 17.30 -8.78
N LYS A 214 11.28 16.86 -7.79
CA LYS A 214 11.65 17.66 -6.62
C LYS A 214 12.12 19.09 -6.95
N HIS A 215 13.02 19.26 -7.91
CA HIS A 215 13.59 20.58 -8.26
C HIS A 215 12.55 21.54 -8.87
N GLN A 216 11.65 21.01 -9.70
CA GLN A 216 10.57 21.81 -10.28
C GLN A 216 9.59 22.26 -9.20
N VAL A 217 9.21 21.35 -8.30
CA VAL A 217 8.35 21.65 -7.14
C VAL A 217 9.02 22.69 -6.24
N GLU A 218 10.30 22.56 -5.91
CA GLU A 218 11.05 23.54 -5.09
C GLU A 218 11.04 24.94 -5.73
N ARG A 219 11.19 25.03 -7.04
CA ARG A 219 11.10 26.31 -7.77
C ARG A 219 9.70 26.92 -7.70
N LEU A 220 8.65 26.12 -7.87
CA LEU A 220 7.27 26.57 -7.75
C LEU A 220 6.95 27.07 -6.34
N LEU A 221 7.37 26.35 -5.31
CA LEU A 221 7.18 26.77 -3.92
C LEU A 221 7.95 28.05 -3.59
N ALA A 222 9.17 28.20 -4.12
CA ALA A 222 9.95 29.43 -3.95
C ALA A 222 9.28 30.61 -4.65
N LEU A 223 8.78 30.43 -5.88
CA LEU A 223 8.03 31.46 -6.61
C LEU A 223 6.76 31.87 -5.85
N ARG A 224 5.98 30.88 -5.38
CA ARG A 224 4.80 31.15 -4.56
C ARG A 224 5.13 31.98 -3.32
N LYS A 225 6.21 31.61 -2.60
CA LYS A 225 6.65 32.34 -1.40
C LYS A 225 7.01 33.80 -1.73
N ALA A 226 7.76 34.03 -2.81
CA ALA A 226 8.12 35.38 -3.26
C ALA A 226 6.87 36.20 -3.67
N ALA A 227 5.96 35.58 -4.43
CA ALA A 227 4.70 36.23 -4.82
C ALA A 227 3.84 36.57 -3.62
N ALA A 228 3.71 35.68 -2.63
CA ALA A 228 2.97 35.93 -1.39
C ALA A 228 3.55 37.11 -0.61
N GLN A 229 4.88 37.20 -0.52
CA GLN A 229 5.56 38.31 0.15
C GLN A 229 5.32 39.64 -0.58
N THR A 230 5.43 39.65 -1.90
CA THR A 230 5.13 40.83 -2.72
C THR A 230 3.67 41.26 -2.54
N TRP A 231 2.74 40.32 -2.62
CA TRP A 231 1.31 40.57 -2.40
C TRP A 231 1.05 41.21 -1.04
N HIS A 232 1.60 40.62 0.02
CA HIS A 232 1.45 41.13 1.38
C HIS A 232 1.96 42.58 1.50
N THR A 233 3.14 42.87 0.97
CA THR A 233 3.73 44.22 0.99
C THR A 233 2.86 45.24 0.27
N HIS A 234 2.23 44.89 -0.87
CA HIS A 234 1.40 45.81 -1.66
C HIS A 234 -0.04 45.93 -1.17
N THR A 235 -0.50 45.00 -0.34
CA THR A 235 -1.89 44.99 0.19
C THR A 235 -1.99 45.43 1.63
N GLU A 236 -0.87 45.63 2.31
CA GLU A 236 -0.83 46.09 3.70
C GLU A 236 -1.59 47.42 3.87
N GLY A 237 -2.55 47.44 4.81
CA GLY A 237 -3.38 48.59 5.07
C GLY A 237 -4.50 48.87 4.05
N LYS A 238 -4.71 48.04 3.04
CA LYS A 238 -5.79 48.17 2.06
C LYS A 238 -6.97 47.29 2.42
N PRO A 239 -8.19 47.84 2.56
CA PRO A 239 -9.38 47.04 2.82
C PRO A 239 -9.84 46.29 1.55
N ASN A 240 -10.52 45.17 1.73
CA ASN A 240 -11.19 44.40 0.66
C ASN A 240 -10.27 43.83 -0.43
N VAL A 241 -9.08 43.38 -0.06
CA VAL A 241 -8.18 42.73 -1.01
C VAL A 241 -8.45 41.23 -0.99
N THR A 242 -8.43 40.59 -2.16
CA THR A 242 -8.55 39.15 -2.31
C THR A 242 -7.41 38.43 -1.55
N ASP A 243 -7.72 37.34 -0.90
CA ASP A 243 -6.70 36.49 -0.25
C ASP A 243 -5.69 36.00 -1.28
N PHE A 244 -4.40 35.96 -0.90
CA PHE A 244 -3.33 35.53 -1.80
C PHE A 244 -3.53 34.09 -2.28
N GLU A 245 -4.03 33.20 -1.42
CA GLU A 245 -4.22 31.80 -1.80
C GLU A 245 -5.28 31.66 -2.89
N VAL A 246 -6.37 32.42 -2.79
CA VAL A 246 -7.43 32.45 -3.83
C VAL A 246 -6.85 32.95 -5.15
N LEU A 247 -6.12 34.08 -5.10
CA LEU A 247 -5.48 34.62 -6.30
C LEU A 247 -4.48 33.64 -6.92
N PHE A 248 -3.67 33.00 -6.09
CA PHE A 248 -2.67 32.03 -6.55
C PHE A 248 -3.32 30.82 -7.21
N GLN A 249 -4.44 30.35 -6.67
CA GLN A 249 -5.24 29.27 -7.25
C GLN A 249 -5.84 29.70 -8.60
N ASP A 250 -6.44 30.85 -8.67
CA ASP A 250 -7.07 31.37 -9.91
C ASP A 250 -6.06 31.57 -11.05
N VAL A 251 -4.83 32.00 -10.73
CA VAL A 251 -3.77 32.22 -11.75
C VAL A 251 -3.20 30.90 -12.30
N LEU A 252 -3.22 29.82 -11.50
CA LEU A 252 -2.65 28.54 -11.90
C LEU A 252 -3.67 27.53 -12.46
N SER A 253 -4.98 27.79 -12.28
CA SER A 253 -6.08 26.97 -12.80
C SER A 253 -6.31 27.24 -14.27
#